data_245863908d87ae37be3e9c41e8948922
#
_entry.id   245863908d87ae37be3e9c41e8948922
#
_cell.length_a   1.000
_cell.length_b   1.000
_cell.length_c   1.000
_cell.angle_alpha   90.00
_cell.angle_beta   90.00
_cell.angle_gamma   90.00
#
_symmetry.space_group_name_H-M   'P 1'
#
loop_
_entity.id
_entity.type
_entity.pdbx_description
1 polymer ?
#
loop_
_entity_poly.entity_id
_entity_poly.type
_entity_poly.pdbx_seq_one_letter_code
_entity_poly.pdbx_strand_id
1 'polypeptide(L)'
;SFSFKNIIKFLLFLGLGMGLLYWAFRNMDITTMIKEIKHANFLWVFVGMICGILAHASRALRWNLLLQPLGYKANNWNAFYAVMIGYFSNNLVPRLGEVTRCAALAKTDNIPVEKLIGTVFVERVIDLIITMLVTLFIFISQFTLLNGFLNDTIYPMLDSGKEGGIS
;
A
#
# COMPACT_ATOMS: atom_id res chain seq x y z
N SER A 1 11.27 -31.38 -5.05
CA SER A 1 10.61 -32.15 -3.98
C SER A 1 10.09 -31.19 -2.92
N PHE A 2 8.77 -31.07 -2.82
CA PHE A 2 8.14 -30.34 -1.72
C PHE A 2 8.50 -31.07 -0.41
N SER A 3 9.37 -30.48 0.38
CA SER A 3 9.77 -31.07 1.66
C SER A 3 8.56 -31.10 2.59
N PHE A 4 8.31 -32.25 3.21
CA PHE A 4 7.24 -32.46 4.19
C PHE A 4 7.19 -31.36 5.27
N LYS A 5 8.35 -30.82 5.65
CA LYS A 5 8.48 -29.65 6.55
C LYS A 5 7.82 -28.37 6.01
N ASN A 6 7.81 -28.14 4.69
CA ASN A 6 7.19 -26.97 4.08
C ASN A 6 5.66 -27.08 4.07
N ILE A 7 5.13 -28.30 3.91
CA ILE A 7 3.69 -28.58 3.98
C ILE A 7 3.18 -28.33 5.39
N ILE A 8 3.91 -28.80 6.41
CA ILE A 8 3.54 -28.59 7.82
C ILE A 8 3.55 -27.08 8.15
N LYS A 9 4.58 -26.35 7.74
CA LYS A 9 4.63 -24.88 7.93
C LYS A 9 3.44 -24.19 7.25
N PHE A 10 3.12 -24.57 6.01
CA PHE A 10 1.98 -24.00 5.29
C PHE A 10 0.65 -24.27 5.99
N LEU A 11 0.42 -25.52 6.45
CA LEU A 11 -0.78 -25.89 7.19
C LEU A 11 -0.88 -25.16 8.53
N LEU A 12 0.24 -24.94 9.22
CA LEU A 12 0.30 -24.22 10.48
C LEU A 12 -0.03 -22.75 10.30
N PHE A 13 0.53 -22.09 9.27
CA PHE A 13 0.18 -20.70 8.93
C PHE A 13 -1.26 -20.55 8.46
N LEU A 14 -1.75 -21.51 7.66
CA LEU A 14 -3.15 -21.53 7.22
C LEU A 14 -4.10 -21.71 8.42
N GLY A 15 -3.80 -22.64 9.32
CA GLY A 15 -4.58 -22.87 10.54
C GLY A 15 -4.57 -21.66 11.47
N LEU A 16 -3.42 -20.99 11.63
CA LEU A 16 -3.31 -19.74 12.40
C LEU A 16 -4.15 -18.63 11.76
N GLY A 17 -4.07 -18.47 10.43
CA GLY A 17 -4.86 -17.47 9.69
C GLY A 17 -6.37 -17.72 9.81
N MET A 18 -6.80 -18.96 9.66
CA MET A 18 -8.22 -19.35 9.86
C MET A 18 -8.67 -19.17 11.31
N GLY A 19 -7.81 -19.48 12.28
CA GLY A 19 -8.10 -19.27 13.70
C GLY A 19 -8.27 -17.79 14.05
N LEU A 20 -7.40 -16.92 13.51
CA LEU A 20 -7.51 -15.46 13.67
C LEU A 20 -8.77 -14.92 13.00
N LEU A 21 -9.10 -15.38 11.79
CA LEU A 21 -10.34 -15.01 11.12
C LEU A 21 -11.57 -15.44 11.92
N TYR A 22 -11.60 -16.69 12.40
CA TYR A 22 -12.68 -17.18 13.25
C TYR A 22 -12.83 -16.32 14.52
N TRP A 23 -11.71 -16.00 15.19
CA TRP A 23 -11.73 -15.16 16.38
C TRP A 23 -12.22 -13.74 16.10
N ALA A 24 -11.80 -13.15 14.97
CA ALA A 24 -12.24 -11.82 14.55
C ALA A 24 -13.74 -11.78 14.23
N PHE A 25 -14.27 -12.81 13.55
CA PHE A 25 -15.70 -12.86 13.15
C PHE A 25 -16.61 -13.45 14.20
N ARG A 26 -16.09 -14.11 15.24
CA ARG A 26 -16.89 -14.79 16.28
C ARG A 26 -17.90 -13.89 16.99
N ASN A 27 -17.54 -12.62 17.21
CA ASN A 27 -18.36 -11.65 17.90
C ASN A 27 -19.10 -10.69 16.95
N MET A 28 -18.99 -10.90 15.63
CA MET A 28 -19.68 -10.07 14.64
C MET A 28 -21.05 -10.66 14.31
N ASP A 29 -22.07 -9.85 14.46
CA ASP A 29 -23.41 -10.23 14.01
C ASP A 29 -23.52 -10.03 12.49
N ILE A 30 -23.46 -11.17 11.77
CA ILE A 30 -23.53 -11.21 10.30
C ILE A 30 -24.83 -10.57 9.79
N THR A 31 -25.93 -10.70 10.54
CA THR A 31 -27.23 -10.10 10.18
C THR A 31 -27.17 -8.58 10.23
N THR A 32 -26.50 -8.01 11.20
CA THR A 32 -26.24 -6.57 11.30
C THR A 32 -25.33 -6.08 10.19
N MET A 33 -24.25 -6.81 9.87
CA MET A 33 -23.38 -6.47 8.73
C MET A 33 -24.15 -6.44 7.40
N ILE A 34 -24.98 -7.43 7.13
CA ILE A 34 -25.79 -7.48 5.89
C ILE A 34 -26.78 -6.32 5.84
N LYS A 35 -27.38 -5.92 6.97
CA LYS A 35 -28.24 -4.75 7.04
C LYS A 35 -27.48 -3.47 6.73
N GLU A 36 -26.31 -3.26 7.35
CA GLU A 36 -25.47 -2.09 7.10
C GLU A 36 -25.04 -2.00 5.64
N ILE A 37 -24.64 -3.12 5.01
CA ILE A 37 -24.29 -3.17 3.59
C ILE A 37 -25.50 -2.81 2.71
N LYS A 38 -26.70 -3.26 3.04
CA LYS A 38 -27.92 -2.92 2.29
C LYS A 38 -28.31 -1.45 2.43
N HIS A 39 -28.01 -0.83 3.57
CA HIS A 39 -28.25 0.60 3.81
C HIS A 39 -27.08 1.49 3.35
N ALA A 40 -25.97 0.90 2.92
CA ALA A 40 -24.84 1.63 2.39
C ALA A 40 -25.25 2.45 1.16
N ASN A 41 -24.79 3.67 1.11
CA ASN A 41 -25.03 4.53 -0.05
C ASN A 41 -24.11 4.13 -1.20
N PHE A 42 -24.62 3.34 -2.13
CA PHE A 42 -23.89 2.84 -3.29
C PHE A 42 -23.33 3.94 -4.19
N LEU A 43 -23.86 5.15 -4.13
CA LEU A 43 -23.32 6.31 -4.85
C LEU A 43 -21.88 6.60 -4.41
N TRP A 44 -21.61 6.59 -3.10
CA TRP A 44 -20.24 6.79 -2.58
C TRP A 44 -19.29 5.66 -2.95
N VAL A 45 -19.78 4.42 -3.01
CA VAL A 45 -19.00 3.29 -3.48
C VAL A 45 -18.63 3.48 -4.95
N PHE A 46 -19.58 3.91 -5.79
CA PHE A 46 -19.34 4.16 -7.20
C PHE A 46 -18.36 5.33 -7.41
N VAL A 47 -18.52 6.43 -6.67
CA VAL A 47 -17.56 7.55 -6.69
C VAL A 47 -16.17 7.09 -6.28
N GLY A 48 -16.05 6.27 -5.22
CA GLY A 48 -14.78 5.68 -4.80
C GLY A 48 -14.12 4.82 -5.89
N MET A 49 -14.89 4.00 -6.59
CA MET A 49 -14.40 3.21 -7.73
C MET A 49 -13.87 4.10 -8.86
N ILE A 50 -14.61 5.14 -9.24
CA ILE A 50 -14.17 6.09 -10.28
C ILE A 50 -12.88 6.78 -9.85
N CYS A 51 -12.80 7.29 -8.62
CA CYS A 51 -11.59 7.91 -8.08
C CYS A 51 -10.40 6.94 -8.09
N GLY A 52 -10.62 5.67 -7.77
CA GLY A 52 -9.61 4.63 -7.83
C GLY A 52 -9.08 4.40 -9.26
N ILE A 53 -9.96 4.31 -10.25
CA ILE A 53 -9.58 4.17 -11.66
C ILE A 53 -8.80 5.40 -12.12
N LEU A 54 -9.26 6.60 -11.79
CA LEU A 54 -8.58 7.85 -12.14
C LEU A 54 -7.19 7.94 -11.50
N ALA A 55 -7.03 7.50 -10.27
CA ALA A 55 -5.74 7.44 -9.59
C ALA A 55 -4.76 6.50 -10.32
N HIS A 56 -5.22 5.32 -10.77
CA HIS A 56 -4.41 4.41 -11.56
C HIS A 56 -4.09 4.94 -12.96
N ALA A 57 -5.04 5.60 -13.61
CA ALA A 57 -4.82 6.27 -14.90
C ALA A 57 -3.78 7.39 -14.77
N SER A 58 -3.89 8.24 -13.75
CA SER A 58 -2.93 9.30 -13.45
C SER A 58 -1.51 8.75 -13.25
N ARG A 59 -1.39 7.62 -12.53
CA ARG A 59 -0.10 6.93 -12.34
C ARG A 59 0.49 6.41 -13.65
N ALA A 60 -0.33 5.84 -14.53
CA ALA A 60 0.11 5.37 -15.84
C ALA A 60 0.59 6.52 -16.73
N LEU A 61 -0.12 7.65 -16.72
CA LEU A 61 0.29 8.87 -17.44
C LEU A 61 1.60 9.43 -16.90
N ARG A 62 1.74 9.55 -15.58
CA ARG A 62 2.99 10.00 -14.95
C ARG A 62 4.16 9.09 -15.32
N TRP A 63 3.96 7.78 -15.36
CA TRP A 63 5.01 6.85 -15.77
C TRP A 63 5.42 7.05 -17.23
N ASN A 64 4.47 7.28 -18.12
CA ASN A 64 4.77 7.60 -19.52
C ASN A 64 5.57 8.91 -19.67
N LEU A 65 5.29 9.93 -18.85
CA LEU A 65 6.08 11.16 -18.80
C LEU A 65 7.53 10.92 -18.38
N LEU A 66 7.79 9.98 -17.47
CA LEU A 66 9.14 9.61 -17.04
C LEU A 66 9.92 8.85 -18.13
N LEU A 67 9.24 8.22 -19.10
CA LEU A 67 9.87 7.54 -20.23
C LEU A 67 10.28 8.51 -21.34
N GLN A 68 9.63 9.65 -21.48
CA GLN A 68 9.89 10.62 -22.56
C GLN A 68 11.34 11.14 -22.59
N PRO A 69 11.97 11.53 -21.45
CA PRO A 69 13.36 11.96 -21.42
C PRO A 69 14.35 10.88 -21.84
N LEU A 70 13.97 9.62 -21.73
CA LEU A 70 14.80 8.47 -22.15
C LEU A 70 14.65 8.13 -23.64
N GLY A 71 13.85 8.93 -24.38
CA GLY A 71 13.59 8.71 -25.81
C GLY A 71 12.53 7.65 -26.10
N TYR A 72 11.81 7.18 -25.09
CA TYR A 72 10.75 6.18 -25.24
C TYR A 72 9.37 6.78 -24.99
N LYS A 73 8.38 6.32 -25.74
CA LYS A 73 6.98 6.70 -25.56
C LYS A 73 6.15 5.42 -25.57
N ALA A 74 5.61 5.05 -24.43
CA ALA A 74 4.69 3.94 -24.32
C ALA A 74 3.27 4.37 -24.73
N ASN A 75 2.47 3.42 -25.23
CA ASN A 75 1.06 3.67 -25.40
C ASN A 75 0.39 3.81 -24.03
N ASN A 76 -0.43 4.84 -23.85
CA ASN A 76 -1.10 5.12 -22.57
C ASN A 76 -1.95 3.94 -22.07
N TRP A 77 -2.59 3.20 -22.97
CA TRP A 77 -3.35 2.02 -22.64
C TRP A 77 -2.46 0.86 -22.16
N ASN A 78 -1.32 0.64 -22.85
CA ASN A 78 -0.36 -0.39 -22.45
C ASN A 78 0.25 -0.06 -21.11
N ALA A 79 0.59 1.20 -20.85
CA ALA A 79 1.05 1.67 -19.55
C ALA A 79 -0.01 1.46 -18.45
N PHE A 80 -1.28 1.75 -18.73
CA PHE A 80 -2.38 1.52 -17.79
C PHE A 80 -2.55 0.03 -17.47
N TYR A 81 -2.58 -0.85 -18.49
CA TYR A 81 -2.67 -2.29 -18.27
C TYR A 81 -1.44 -2.85 -17.53
N ALA A 82 -0.24 -2.37 -17.83
CA ALA A 82 0.97 -2.77 -17.12
C ALA A 82 0.89 -2.40 -15.63
N VAL A 83 0.38 -1.22 -15.30
CA VAL A 83 0.12 -0.79 -13.93
C VAL A 83 -0.90 -1.70 -13.25
N MET A 84 -2.00 -2.04 -13.92
CA MET A 84 -3.03 -2.96 -13.38
C MET A 84 -2.47 -4.36 -13.11
N ILE A 85 -1.67 -4.90 -14.05
CA ILE A 85 -0.99 -6.19 -13.88
C ILE A 85 -0.05 -6.13 -12.66
N GLY A 86 0.67 -5.01 -12.50
CA GLY A 86 1.53 -4.80 -11.34
C GLY A 86 0.77 -4.85 -10.01
N TYR A 87 -0.36 -4.16 -9.91
CA TYR A 87 -1.21 -4.18 -8.71
C TYR A 87 -1.78 -5.58 -8.43
N PHE A 88 -2.26 -6.25 -9.46
CA PHE A 88 -2.76 -7.62 -9.33
C PHE A 88 -1.65 -8.57 -8.83
N SER A 89 -0.45 -8.46 -9.41
CA SER A 89 0.71 -9.26 -9.00
C SER A 89 1.15 -8.99 -7.57
N ASN A 90 1.04 -7.74 -7.10
CA ASN A 90 1.35 -7.38 -5.71
C ASN A 90 0.38 -7.99 -4.69
N ASN A 91 -0.87 -8.22 -5.10
CA ASN A 91 -1.85 -8.92 -4.25
C ASN A 91 -1.53 -10.41 -4.10
N LEU A 92 -0.93 -11.02 -5.13
CA LEU A 92 -0.54 -12.43 -5.09
C LEU A 92 0.79 -12.63 -4.36
N VAL A 93 1.80 -11.84 -4.71
CA VAL A 93 3.13 -11.89 -4.11
C VAL A 93 3.65 -10.48 -3.85
N PRO A 94 3.88 -10.12 -2.58
CA PRO A 94 4.38 -8.79 -2.23
C PRO A 94 5.68 -8.46 -2.97
N ARG A 95 5.78 -7.23 -3.48
CA ARG A 95 6.93 -6.67 -4.22
C ARG A 95 7.14 -7.16 -5.66
N LEU A 96 6.40 -8.18 -6.14
CA LEU A 96 6.50 -8.61 -7.54
C LEU A 96 5.86 -7.62 -8.52
N GLY A 97 4.95 -6.77 -8.08
CA GLY A 97 4.20 -5.87 -8.94
C GLY A 97 5.08 -4.90 -9.73
N GLU A 98 6.19 -4.44 -9.17
CA GLU A 98 7.10 -3.53 -9.86
C GLU A 98 7.85 -4.22 -10.99
N VAL A 99 8.27 -5.46 -10.77
CA VAL A 99 8.96 -6.28 -11.79
C VAL A 99 7.98 -6.68 -12.89
N THR A 100 6.77 -7.13 -12.52
CA THR A 100 5.76 -7.58 -13.50
C THR A 100 5.24 -6.44 -14.35
N ARG A 101 5.05 -5.22 -13.82
CA ARG A 101 4.64 -4.06 -14.62
C ARG A 101 5.72 -3.66 -15.62
N CYS A 102 7.01 -3.71 -15.23
CA CYS A 102 8.12 -3.46 -16.14
C CYS A 102 8.21 -4.52 -17.24
N ALA A 103 8.10 -5.80 -16.88
CA ALA A 103 8.12 -6.89 -17.84
C ALA A 103 6.93 -6.82 -18.82
N ALA A 104 5.74 -6.47 -18.35
CA ALA A 104 4.56 -6.31 -19.19
C ALA A 104 4.77 -5.19 -20.21
N LEU A 105 5.21 -4.01 -19.78
CA LEU A 105 5.42 -2.86 -20.68
C LEU A 105 6.61 -3.07 -21.63
N ALA A 106 7.67 -3.71 -21.18
CA ALA A 106 8.81 -4.08 -22.01
C ALA A 106 8.38 -4.95 -23.20
N LYS A 107 7.46 -5.90 -22.95
CA LYS A 107 6.97 -6.82 -23.97
C LYS A 107 6.00 -6.17 -24.94
N THR A 108 5.18 -5.22 -24.51
CA THR A 108 4.15 -4.59 -25.35
C THR A 108 4.70 -3.47 -26.23
N ASP A 109 5.61 -2.65 -25.68
CA ASP A 109 6.13 -1.46 -26.37
C ASP A 109 7.62 -1.58 -26.76
N ASN A 110 8.22 -2.79 -26.62
CA ASN A 110 9.63 -3.09 -26.95
C ASN A 110 10.63 -2.14 -26.27
N ILE A 111 10.38 -1.76 -25.03
CA ILE A 111 11.25 -0.88 -24.25
C ILE A 111 12.20 -1.77 -23.42
N PRO A 112 13.50 -1.48 -23.37
CA PRO A 112 14.45 -2.25 -22.54
C PRO A 112 14.03 -2.22 -21.06
N VAL A 113 14.01 -3.39 -20.41
CA VAL A 113 13.58 -3.55 -19.01
C VAL A 113 14.41 -2.69 -18.05
N GLU A 114 15.71 -2.55 -18.33
CA GLU A 114 16.65 -1.75 -17.53
C GLU A 114 16.22 -0.27 -17.45
N LYS A 115 15.74 0.28 -18.57
CA LYS A 115 15.22 1.67 -18.60
C LYS A 115 13.95 1.81 -17.79
N LEU A 116 13.05 0.82 -17.88
CA LEU A 116 11.82 0.78 -17.09
C LEU A 116 12.09 0.68 -15.58
N ILE A 117 13.02 -0.18 -15.18
CA ILE A 117 13.43 -0.30 -13.76
C ILE A 117 14.02 1.03 -13.28
N GLY A 118 14.85 1.69 -14.10
CA GLY A 118 15.38 3.01 -13.78
C GLY A 118 14.27 4.05 -13.50
N THR A 119 13.19 4.09 -14.33
CA THR A 119 12.06 5.01 -14.10
C THR A 119 11.30 4.67 -12.83
N VAL A 120 11.14 3.38 -12.49
CA VAL A 120 10.52 2.96 -11.24
C VAL A 120 11.33 3.44 -10.04
N PHE A 121 12.65 3.35 -10.10
CA PHE A 121 13.52 3.85 -9.03
C PHE A 121 13.36 5.37 -8.85
N VAL A 122 13.37 6.14 -9.93
CA VAL A 122 13.14 7.60 -9.88
C VAL A 122 11.76 7.91 -9.29
N GLU A 123 10.72 7.16 -9.68
CA GLU A 123 9.37 7.28 -9.11
C GLU A 123 9.40 7.10 -7.59
N ARG A 124 10.11 6.10 -7.07
CA ARG A 124 10.24 5.85 -5.62
C ARG A 124 10.97 6.97 -4.89
N VAL A 125 12.02 7.50 -5.48
CA VAL A 125 12.76 8.63 -4.88
C VAL A 125 11.86 9.86 -4.76
N ILE A 126 11.11 10.18 -5.81
CA ILE A 126 10.17 11.31 -5.81
C ILE A 126 9.07 11.09 -4.77
N ASP A 127 8.46 9.90 -4.74
CA ASP A 127 7.41 9.55 -3.76
C ASP A 127 7.94 9.67 -2.31
N LEU A 128 9.19 9.26 -2.06
CA LEU A 128 9.84 9.39 -0.76
C LEU A 128 10.03 10.86 -0.37
N ILE A 129 10.53 11.69 -1.27
CA ILE A 129 10.73 13.12 -1.01
C ILE A 129 9.39 13.79 -0.70
N ILE A 130 8.35 13.53 -1.50
CA ILE A 130 7.01 14.10 -1.28
C ILE A 130 6.45 13.63 0.06
N THR A 131 6.60 12.35 0.39
CA THR A 131 6.13 11.81 1.67
C THR A 131 6.84 12.47 2.85
N MET A 132 8.16 12.65 2.77
CA MET A 132 8.93 13.37 3.81
C MET A 132 8.45 14.82 3.97
N LEU A 133 8.23 15.54 2.87
CA LEU A 133 7.75 16.92 2.92
C LEU A 133 6.35 17.03 3.52
N VAL A 134 5.43 16.14 3.13
CA VAL A 134 4.06 16.11 3.70
C VAL A 134 4.10 15.76 5.18
N THR A 135 4.90 14.77 5.57
CA THR A 135 5.06 14.38 6.99
C THR A 135 5.63 15.53 7.81
N LEU A 136 6.65 16.22 7.30
CA LEU A 136 7.23 17.40 7.95
C LEU A 136 6.21 18.52 8.09
N PHE A 137 5.43 18.78 7.04
CA PHE A 137 4.36 19.77 7.07
C PHE A 137 3.29 19.47 8.12
N ILE A 138 2.84 18.20 8.20
CA ILE A 138 1.87 17.75 9.21
C ILE A 138 2.47 17.90 10.60
N PHE A 139 3.73 17.50 10.80
CA PHE A 139 4.43 17.60 12.07
C PHE A 139 4.49 19.07 12.57
N ILE A 140 4.87 20.00 11.67
CA ILE A 140 4.93 21.43 12.00
C ILE A 140 3.52 21.97 12.30
N SER A 141 2.52 21.61 11.49
CA SER A 141 1.14 22.08 11.66
C SER A 141 0.49 21.60 12.96
N GLN A 142 0.90 20.43 13.44
CA GLN A 142 0.32 19.80 14.64
C GLN A 142 1.25 19.83 15.87
N PHE A 143 2.31 20.64 15.81
CA PHE A 143 3.31 20.70 16.88
C PHE A 143 2.70 21.04 18.25
N THR A 144 1.68 21.90 18.28
CA THR A 144 0.97 22.29 19.51
C THR A 144 0.20 21.11 20.12
N LEU A 145 -0.47 20.30 19.27
CA LEU A 145 -1.19 19.10 19.72
C LEU A 145 -0.21 18.02 20.21
N LEU A 146 0.92 17.88 19.52
CA LEU A 146 1.96 16.94 19.89
C LEU A 146 2.60 17.28 21.24
N ASN A 147 2.88 18.57 21.49
CA ASN A 147 3.37 19.03 22.79
C ASN A 147 2.37 18.80 23.92
N GLY A 148 1.08 19.02 23.67
CA GLY A 148 0.02 18.68 24.64
C GLY A 148 0.04 17.18 24.96
N PHE A 149 0.04 16.33 23.96
CA PHE A 149 0.08 14.88 24.15
C PHE A 149 1.36 14.38 24.85
N LEU A 150 2.51 14.95 24.54
CA LEU A 150 3.77 14.65 25.20
C LEU A 150 3.72 15.02 26.69
N ASN A 151 3.23 16.21 27.00
CA ASN A 151 3.12 16.69 28.39
C ASN A 151 2.10 15.89 29.21
N ASP A 152 0.95 15.56 28.62
CA ASP A 152 -0.15 14.94 29.34
C ASP A 152 0.00 13.41 29.47
N THR A 153 0.71 12.77 28.53
CA THR A 153 0.77 11.30 28.48
C THR A 153 2.18 10.75 28.70
N ILE A 154 3.19 11.33 28.06
CA ILE A 154 4.53 10.72 28.02
C ILE A 154 5.38 11.18 29.22
N TYR A 155 5.40 12.47 29.56
CA TYR A 155 6.16 12.95 30.68
C TYR A 155 5.73 12.34 32.03
N PRO A 156 4.44 12.21 32.37
CA PRO A 156 4.01 11.53 33.59
C PRO A 156 4.41 10.05 33.64
N MET A 157 4.39 9.35 32.48
CA MET A 157 4.82 7.94 32.42
C MET A 157 6.33 7.78 32.65
N LEU A 158 7.14 8.72 32.16
CA LEU A 158 8.59 8.70 32.35
C LEU A 158 9.00 9.07 33.79
N ASP A 159 8.23 9.95 34.42
CA ASP A 159 8.51 10.39 35.81
C ASP A 159 8.09 9.35 36.83
N SER A 160 6.93 8.68 36.63
CA SER A 160 6.50 7.57 37.49
C SER A 160 7.41 6.34 37.40
N GLY A 161 8.15 6.18 36.28
CA GLY A 161 9.18 5.15 36.14
C GLY A 161 10.48 5.43 36.90
N LYS A 162 10.73 6.68 37.32
CA LYS A 162 11.91 7.07 38.10
C LYS A 162 11.69 6.94 39.59
N GLU A 163 10.47 7.08 40.10
CA GLU A 163 10.15 6.94 41.52
C GLU A 163 10.05 5.47 42.00
N GLY A 164 9.92 4.50 41.07
CA GLY A 164 9.87 3.07 41.41
C GLY A 164 11.21 2.36 41.56
N GLY A 165 12.33 3.05 41.50
CA GLY A 165 13.66 2.44 41.40
C GLY A 165 14.62 2.63 42.57
N ILE A 166 14.21 3.21 43.72
CA ILE A 166 15.08 3.33 44.89
C ILE A 166 14.24 3.15 46.17
N SER A 167 14.09 1.93 46.63
CA SER A 167 13.90 1.58 48.05
C SER A 167 14.35 0.13 48.25
#